data_d93452cf76e729f09af3b53ddb7ec51f
#
_entry.id   d93452cf76e729f09af3b53ddb7ec51f
#
_cell.length_a   1.000
_cell.length_b   1.000
_cell.length_c   1.000
_cell.angle_alpha   90.00
_cell.angle_beta   90.00
_cell.angle_gamma   90.00
#
_symmetry.space_group_name_H-M   'P 1'
#
loop_
_entity.id
_entity.type
_entity.pdbx_description
1 polymer ?
#
loop_
_entity_poly.entity_id
_entity_poly.type
_entity_poly.pdbx_seq_one_letter_code
_entity_poly.pdbx_strand_id
1 'polypeptide(L)'
;HYEKLDGIERCIDDEIPFDIPDTWEWIRMGSLFTINPRNAISDDAVVGFMPMPLLQDGFSNSHTFEERQWKDIKSGFTHFADNDVVIAKITPCFQNRKSAVICNLPNGYGAGTTELHILRDYTKMLYMPYFLLLCKTHAFIQDGMKNFTGTAGQQRVGKDFISNYLVPLPPIEEQKRIVQRANFVIESCDIL
;
A
#
# COMPACT_ATOMS: atom_id res chain seq x y z
N HIS A 1 15.33 -15.96 -13.40
CA HIS A 1 15.46 -14.90 -12.41
C HIS A 1 15.88 -15.48 -11.07
N TYR A 2 16.72 -14.73 -10.37
CA TYR A 2 17.21 -15.14 -9.05
C TYR A 2 17.04 -14.00 -8.06
N GLU A 3 16.61 -14.29 -6.84
CA GLU A 3 16.64 -13.34 -5.73
C GLU A 3 17.64 -13.79 -4.67
N LYS A 4 18.21 -12.85 -3.94
CA LYS A 4 19.08 -13.11 -2.81
C LYS A 4 18.51 -12.48 -1.55
N LEU A 5 18.04 -13.36 -0.63
CA LEU A 5 17.51 -12.95 0.66
C LEU A 5 18.36 -13.57 1.78
N ASP A 6 18.80 -12.75 2.73
CA ASP A 6 19.63 -13.17 3.87
C ASP A 6 20.87 -14.03 3.48
N GLY A 7 21.46 -13.71 2.32
CA GLY A 7 22.62 -14.41 1.79
C GLY A 7 22.32 -15.69 1.03
N ILE A 8 21.07 -16.13 0.97
CA ILE A 8 20.61 -17.32 0.23
C ILE A 8 20.09 -16.86 -1.14
N GLU A 9 20.66 -17.46 -2.18
CA GLU A 9 20.22 -17.26 -3.57
C GLU A 9 19.23 -18.36 -3.96
N ARG A 10 18.08 -17.96 -4.55
CA ARG A 10 17.10 -18.91 -5.08
C ARG A 10 16.55 -18.48 -6.41
N CYS A 11 16.20 -19.43 -7.26
CA CYS A 11 15.45 -19.19 -8.49
C CYS A 11 14.00 -18.83 -8.17
N ILE A 12 13.46 -17.83 -8.85
CA ILE A 12 12.08 -17.35 -8.72
C ILE A 12 11.30 -17.43 -10.04
N ASP A 13 11.83 -18.09 -11.06
CA ASP A 13 11.18 -18.17 -12.38
C ASP A 13 9.74 -18.70 -12.31
N ASP A 14 9.48 -19.66 -11.40
CA ASP A 14 8.14 -20.23 -11.19
C ASP A 14 7.16 -19.26 -10.50
N GLU A 15 7.67 -18.18 -9.91
CA GLU A 15 6.86 -17.16 -9.24
C GLU A 15 6.56 -15.96 -10.15
N ILE A 16 7.27 -15.82 -11.27
CA ILE A 16 7.12 -14.69 -12.20
C ILE A 16 5.90 -14.88 -13.07
N PRO A 17 4.91 -13.96 -13.03
CA PRO A 17 3.66 -14.14 -13.73
C PRO A 17 3.71 -13.81 -15.23
N PHE A 18 4.70 -13.01 -15.67
CA PHE A 18 4.87 -12.60 -17.07
C PHE A 18 6.28 -11.99 -17.30
N ASP A 19 6.69 -11.89 -18.56
CA ASP A 19 7.95 -11.25 -18.93
C ASP A 19 7.85 -9.73 -18.79
N ILE A 20 8.96 -9.11 -18.36
CA ILE A 20 9.11 -7.66 -18.25
C ILE A 20 10.26 -7.17 -19.13
N PRO A 21 10.27 -5.87 -19.53
CA PRO A 21 11.39 -5.30 -20.27
C PRO A 21 12.73 -5.43 -19.51
N ASP A 22 13.85 -5.52 -20.22
CA ASP A 22 15.20 -5.66 -19.62
C ASP A 22 15.59 -4.50 -18.69
N THR A 23 14.91 -3.36 -18.79
CA THR A 23 15.10 -2.19 -17.93
C THR A 23 14.29 -2.23 -16.63
N TRP A 24 13.47 -3.27 -16.43
CA TRP A 24 12.66 -3.48 -15.24
C TRP A 24 13.22 -4.61 -14.40
N GLU A 25 12.87 -4.62 -13.12
CA GLU A 25 13.25 -5.69 -12.19
C GLU A 25 12.04 -6.24 -11.46
N TRP A 26 12.05 -7.55 -11.17
CA TRP A 26 11.12 -8.14 -10.23
C TRP A 26 11.67 -7.99 -8.82
N ILE A 27 10.87 -7.43 -7.91
CA ILE A 27 11.30 -7.18 -6.54
C ILE A 27 10.16 -7.44 -5.57
N ARG A 28 10.49 -7.90 -4.36
CA ARG A 28 9.50 -8.07 -3.30
C ARG A 28 9.19 -6.75 -2.62
N MET A 29 7.91 -6.52 -2.32
CA MET A 29 7.50 -5.30 -1.61
C MET A 29 8.22 -5.12 -0.27
N GLY A 30 8.50 -6.21 0.45
CA GLY A 30 9.24 -6.15 1.72
C GLY A 30 10.68 -5.67 1.60
N SER A 31 11.28 -5.74 0.39
CA SER A 31 12.62 -5.18 0.10
C SER A 31 12.58 -3.69 -0.23
N LEU A 32 11.42 -3.18 -0.68
CA LEU A 32 11.22 -1.76 -1.03
C LEU A 32 10.71 -0.94 0.15
N PHE A 33 9.88 -1.54 1.00
CA PHE A 33 9.10 -0.80 2.01
C PHE A 33 9.34 -1.30 3.42
N THR A 34 9.31 -0.38 4.36
CA THR A 34 9.01 -0.74 5.73
C THR A 34 7.50 -0.89 5.88
N ILE A 35 7.06 -2.11 6.25
CA ILE A 35 5.65 -2.44 6.39
C ILE A 35 5.22 -2.24 7.84
N ASN A 36 4.14 -1.45 8.04
CA ASN A 36 3.57 -1.06 9.33
C ASN A 36 4.59 -0.34 10.24
N PRO A 37 5.18 0.76 9.78
CA PRO A 37 6.14 1.56 10.56
C PRO A 37 5.50 2.13 11.82
N ARG A 38 6.34 2.61 12.74
CA ARG A 38 5.90 3.38 13.89
C ARG A 38 6.40 4.83 13.76
N ASN A 39 5.57 5.78 14.20
CA ASN A 39 5.93 7.18 14.28
C ASN A 39 6.40 7.50 15.69
N ALA A 40 7.42 8.35 15.80
CA ALA A 40 7.93 8.90 17.07
C ALA A 40 7.86 10.43 16.96
N ILE A 41 6.80 11.00 17.50
CA ILE A 41 6.52 12.45 17.47
C ILE A 41 6.03 12.92 18.85
N SER A 42 6.00 14.25 19.06
CA SER A 42 5.55 14.85 20.33
C SER A 42 4.11 14.46 20.65
N ASP A 43 3.84 14.18 21.90
CA ASP A 43 2.51 13.82 22.41
C ASP A 43 1.45 14.90 22.14
N ASP A 44 1.85 16.17 22.12
CA ASP A 44 0.96 17.32 21.89
C ASP A 44 0.80 17.68 20.41
N ALA A 45 1.48 16.94 19.49
CA ALA A 45 1.33 17.19 18.06
C ALA A 45 -0.09 16.89 17.61
N VAL A 46 -0.67 17.78 16.81
CA VAL A 46 -1.93 17.54 16.09
C VAL A 46 -1.62 16.71 14.87
N VAL A 47 -2.36 15.63 14.65
CA VAL A 47 -2.15 14.64 13.58
C VAL A 47 -3.49 14.20 12.97
N GLY A 48 -3.43 13.54 11.82
CA GLY A 48 -4.62 12.97 11.18
C GLY A 48 -5.03 11.64 11.81
N PHE A 49 -6.31 11.47 12.11
CA PHE A 49 -6.91 10.21 12.50
C PHE A 49 -7.84 9.70 11.42
N MET A 50 -7.60 8.48 10.90
CA MET A 50 -8.37 7.92 9.79
C MET A 50 -9.01 6.59 10.17
N PRO A 51 -10.27 6.58 10.62
CA PRO A 51 -11.08 5.37 10.69
C PRO A 51 -11.43 4.86 9.27
N MET A 52 -11.76 3.58 9.14
CA MET A 52 -11.99 2.90 7.85
C MET A 52 -12.99 3.61 6.92
N PRO A 53 -14.09 4.23 7.37
CA PRO A 53 -15.03 4.92 6.49
C PRO A 53 -14.44 6.14 5.74
N LEU A 54 -13.38 6.73 6.27
CA LEU A 54 -12.72 7.90 5.66
C LEU A 54 -11.72 7.53 4.55
N LEU A 55 -11.45 6.24 4.35
CA LEU A 55 -10.69 5.71 3.22
C LEU A 55 -11.65 5.24 2.13
N GLN A 56 -11.55 5.80 0.93
CA GLN A 56 -12.46 5.46 -0.18
C GLN A 56 -12.06 4.15 -0.86
N ASP A 57 -13.01 3.51 -1.52
CA ASP A 57 -12.84 2.25 -2.24
C ASP A 57 -12.60 2.44 -3.75
N GLY A 58 -12.57 1.33 -4.48
CA GLY A 58 -12.38 1.32 -5.93
C GLY A 58 -11.00 1.83 -6.35
N PHE A 59 -10.94 2.52 -7.48
CA PHE A 59 -9.72 3.13 -8.01
C PHE A 59 -9.46 4.53 -7.48
N SER A 60 -10.33 5.05 -6.62
CA SER A 60 -10.14 6.35 -5.97
C SER A 60 -8.85 6.38 -5.12
N ASN A 61 -8.14 7.49 -5.14
CA ASN A 61 -7.06 7.82 -4.19
C ASN A 61 -7.54 8.77 -3.08
N SER A 62 -8.85 8.88 -2.89
CA SER A 62 -9.44 9.84 -1.96
C SER A 62 -9.47 9.28 -0.54
N HIS A 63 -9.11 10.13 0.40
CA HIS A 63 -9.22 9.90 1.84
C HIS A 63 -9.46 11.24 2.55
N THR A 64 -9.99 11.14 3.76
CA THR A 64 -10.12 12.27 4.69
C THR A 64 -9.69 11.82 6.08
N PHE A 65 -9.51 12.74 6.98
CA PHE A 65 -9.12 12.46 8.36
C PHE A 65 -9.78 13.45 9.32
N GLU A 66 -9.81 13.07 10.59
CA GLU A 66 -10.13 13.94 11.72
C GLU A 66 -8.84 14.40 12.38
N GLU A 67 -8.80 15.61 12.91
CA GLU A 67 -7.65 16.04 13.70
C GLU A 67 -7.72 15.52 15.14
N ARG A 68 -6.61 14.97 15.64
CA ARG A 68 -6.46 14.43 16.99
C ARG A 68 -5.09 14.80 17.56
N GLN A 69 -4.98 14.85 18.88
CA GLN A 69 -3.66 14.91 19.52
C GLN A 69 -2.99 13.54 19.48
N TRP A 70 -1.68 13.52 19.21
CA TRP A 70 -0.93 12.27 19.07
C TRP A 70 -1.02 11.38 20.31
N LYS A 71 -0.97 11.95 21.51
CA LYS A 71 -1.11 11.21 22.77
C LYS A 71 -2.38 10.33 22.84
N ASP A 72 -3.45 10.75 22.18
CA ASP A 72 -4.74 10.06 22.23
C ASP A 72 -4.82 8.86 21.26
N ILE A 73 -3.95 8.85 20.23
CA ILE A 73 -3.98 7.84 19.16
C ILE A 73 -2.64 7.14 18.89
N LYS A 74 -1.60 7.42 19.66
CA LYS A 74 -0.28 6.79 19.51
C LYS A 74 -0.28 5.29 19.86
N SER A 75 -1.29 4.81 20.58
CA SER A 75 -1.44 3.42 20.99
C SER A 75 -2.77 2.84 20.49
N GLY A 76 -2.79 1.55 20.14
CA GLY A 76 -3.99 0.87 19.69
C GLY A 76 -4.37 1.13 18.23
N PHE A 77 -3.57 1.88 17.48
CA PHE A 77 -3.83 2.24 16.08
C PHE A 77 -2.62 1.93 15.18
N THR A 78 -2.85 1.87 13.87
CA THR A 78 -1.80 1.74 12.85
C THR A 78 -1.31 3.13 12.46
N HIS A 79 0.01 3.33 12.48
CA HIS A 79 0.64 4.62 12.18
C HIS A 79 0.94 4.76 10.70
N PHE A 80 0.74 5.95 10.16
CA PHE A 80 1.12 6.33 8.80
C PHE A 80 1.64 7.77 8.76
N ALA A 81 2.18 8.17 7.64
CA ALA A 81 2.67 9.53 7.38
C ALA A 81 2.33 9.93 5.93
N ASP A 82 2.53 11.20 5.61
CA ASP A 82 2.42 11.66 4.23
C ASP A 82 3.34 10.84 3.30
N ASN A 83 2.83 10.54 2.12
CA ASN A 83 3.44 9.70 1.09
C ASN A 83 3.48 8.18 1.40
N ASP A 84 2.90 7.71 2.52
CA ASP A 84 2.69 6.27 2.72
C ASP A 84 1.55 5.77 1.84
N VAL A 85 1.65 4.51 1.35
CA VAL A 85 0.47 3.79 0.84
C VAL A 85 -0.19 3.06 2.00
N VAL A 86 -1.48 3.30 2.19
CA VAL A 86 -2.32 2.55 3.13
C VAL A 86 -3.20 1.57 2.36
N ILE A 87 -3.36 0.36 2.88
CA ILE A 87 -4.14 -0.73 2.28
C ILE A 87 -5.01 -1.34 3.37
N ALA A 88 -6.34 -1.34 3.19
CA ALA A 88 -7.22 -2.08 4.08
C ALA A 88 -6.95 -3.58 3.97
N LYS A 89 -6.84 -4.28 5.10
CA LYS A 89 -6.53 -5.72 5.12
C LYS A 89 -7.73 -6.63 5.38
N ILE A 90 -8.83 -6.07 5.92
CA ILE A 90 -10.02 -6.83 6.32
C ILE A 90 -11.05 -6.90 5.19
N THR A 91 -11.80 -8.02 5.11
CA THR A 91 -12.98 -8.17 4.25
C THR A 91 -14.15 -7.30 4.74
N PRO A 92 -14.97 -6.67 3.85
CA PRO A 92 -14.80 -6.64 2.40
C PRO A 92 -13.90 -5.48 1.90
N CYS A 93 -13.31 -4.69 2.81
CA CYS A 93 -12.57 -3.47 2.47
C CYS A 93 -11.37 -3.74 1.54
N PHE A 94 -10.62 -4.84 1.76
CA PHE A 94 -9.54 -5.25 0.87
C PHE A 94 -10.06 -5.57 -0.54
N GLN A 95 -11.13 -6.36 -0.64
CA GLN A 95 -11.75 -6.74 -1.92
C GLN A 95 -12.27 -5.52 -2.69
N ASN A 96 -12.76 -4.51 -1.95
CA ASN A 96 -13.22 -3.25 -2.50
C ASN A 96 -12.07 -2.27 -2.82
N ARG A 97 -10.79 -2.70 -2.73
CA ARG A 97 -9.61 -1.87 -3.03
C ARG A 97 -9.47 -0.62 -2.17
N LYS A 98 -9.99 -0.63 -0.93
CA LYS A 98 -9.78 0.50 -0.02
C LYS A 98 -8.30 0.70 0.26
N SER A 99 -7.71 1.67 -0.42
CA SER A 99 -6.29 2.02 -0.33
C SER A 99 -6.05 3.42 -0.88
N ALA A 100 -5.04 4.11 -0.37
CA ALA A 100 -4.65 5.44 -0.83
C ALA A 100 -3.18 5.74 -0.58
N VAL A 101 -2.61 6.68 -1.35
CA VAL A 101 -1.40 7.40 -0.94
C VAL A 101 -1.84 8.53 -0.02
N ILE A 102 -1.33 8.53 1.20
CA ILE A 102 -1.69 9.52 2.22
C ILE A 102 -1.02 10.86 1.92
N CYS A 103 -1.76 11.96 2.10
CA CYS A 103 -1.25 13.31 1.93
C CYS A 103 -2.00 14.32 2.78
N ASN A 104 -1.38 15.50 2.93
CA ASN A 104 -1.95 16.67 3.62
C ASN A 104 -2.29 16.47 5.09
N LEU A 105 -1.60 15.56 5.77
CA LEU A 105 -1.80 15.35 7.20
C LEU A 105 -1.26 16.53 8.03
N PRO A 106 -1.93 16.90 9.12
CA PRO A 106 -1.34 17.82 10.09
C PRO A 106 0.02 17.30 10.58
N ASN A 107 1.05 18.13 10.51
CA ASN A 107 2.45 17.77 10.81
C ASN A 107 2.99 16.57 10.01
N GLY A 108 2.33 16.15 8.94
CA GLY A 108 2.73 15.04 8.07
C GLY A 108 2.55 13.65 8.67
N TYR A 109 1.84 13.50 9.78
CA TYR A 109 1.68 12.22 10.48
C TYR A 109 0.23 11.91 10.82
N GLY A 110 -0.06 10.63 10.98
CA GLY A 110 -1.37 10.16 11.39
C GLY A 110 -1.37 8.75 11.96
N ALA A 111 -2.54 8.36 12.42
CA ALA A 111 -2.86 6.99 12.79
C ALA A 111 -4.31 6.66 12.41
N GLY A 112 -4.60 5.38 12.27
CA GLY A 112 -5.94 4.93 11.91
C GLY A 112 -6.23 3.53 12.38
N THR A 113 -7.33 2.98 11.91
CA THR A 113 -7.77 1.63 12.28
C THR A 113 -6.64 0.60 12.19
N THR A 114 -6.64 -0.37 13.10
CA THR A 114 -5.70 -1.50 13.06
C THR A 114 -5.88 -2.40 11.84
N GLU A 115 -6.94 -2.20 11.07
CA GLU A 115 -7.27 -2.98 9.87
C GLU A 115 -6.60 -2.46 8.60
N LEU A 116 -5.42 -1.81 8.74
CA LEU A 116 -4.59 -1.31 7.66
C LEU A 116 -3.23 -2.01 7.60
N HIS A 117 -2.68 -2.18 6.40
CA HIS A 117 -1.26 -2.31 6.14
C HIS A 117 -0.73 -0.99 5.58
N ILE A 118 0.50 -0.64 5.96
CA ILE A 118 1.17 0.60 5.57
C ILE A 118 2.46 0.24 4.86
N LEU A 119 2.69 0.87 3.70
CA LEU A 119 3.95 0.78 2.95
C LEU A 119 4.64 2.14 3.04
N ARG A 120 5.81 2.19 3.65
CA ARG A 120 6.62 3.41 3.76
C ARG A 120 7.94 3.27 3.02
N ASP A 121 8.20 4.19 2.11
CA ASP A 121 9.50 4.37 1.48
C ASP A 121 10.33 5.39 2.28
N TYR A 122 11.37 4.90 2.99
CA TYR A 122 12.31 5.79 3.67
C TYR A 122 13.36 6.39 2.71
N THR A 123 13.53 5.80 1.54
CA THR A 123 14.51 6.30 0.55
C THR A 123 14.00 7.55 -0.16
N LYS A 124 12.69 7.72 -0.24
CA LYS A 124 11.99 8.77 -1.00
C LYS A 124 12.32 8.74 -2.50
N MET A 125 12.72 7.58 -3.00
CA MET A 125 13.10 7.37 -4.40
C MET A 125 12.00 6.70 -5.23
N LEU A 126 10.93 6.20 -4.57
CA LEU A 126 9.84 5.50 -5.23
C LEU A 126 8.68 6.45 -5.54
N TYR A 127 7.98 6.20 -6.64
CA TYR A 127 6.76 6.91 -6.98
C TYR A 127 5.55 6.19 -6.39
N MET A 128 5.13 6.57 -5.19
CA MET A 128 4.10 5.87 -4.40
C MET A 128 2.77 5.66 -5.13
N PRO A 129 2.28 6.57 -6.02
CA PRO A 129 1.08 6.31 -6.81
C PRO A 129 1.19 5.08 -7.73
N TYR A 130 2.39 4.70 -8.18
CA TYR A 130 2.61 3.47 -8.94
C TYR A 130 2.30 2.23 -8.09
N PHE A 131 2.77 2.20 -6.86
CA PHE A 131 2.52 1.09 -5.93
C PHE A 131 1.07 1.05 -5.46
N LEU A 132 0.42 2.20 -5.29
CA LEU A 132 -1.02 2.25 -5.08
C LEU A 132 -1.78 1.59 -6.24
N LEU A 133 -1.41 1.92 -7.48
CA LEU A 133 -2.02 1.33 -8.67
C LEU A 133 -1.86 -0.18 -8.69
N LEU A 134 -0.65 -0.71 -8.37
CA LEU A 134 -0.40 -2.14 -8.27
C LEU A 134 -1.30 -2.80 -7.21
N CYS A 135 -1.43 -2.19 -6.03
CA CYS A 135 -2.30 -2.69 -4.95
C CYS A 135 -3.79 -2.69 -5.32
N LYS A 136 -4.18 -1.92 -6.34
CA LYS A 136 -5.55 -1.88 -6.86
C LYS A 136 -5.79 -2.81 -8.05
N THR A 137 -4.77 -3.48 -8.57
CA THR A 137 -4.94 -4.43 -9.68
C THR A 137 -5.81 -5.61 -9.28
N HIS A 138 -6.48 -6.18 -10.28
CA HIS A 138 -7.26 -7.40 -10.09
C HIS A 138 -6.39 -8.55 -9.59
N ALA A 139 -5.17 -8.71 -10.13
CA ALA A 139 -4.21 -9.74 -9.73
C ALA A 139 -3.87 -9.65 -8.24
N PHE A 140 -3.45 -8.47 -7.76
CA PHE A 140 -3.12 -8.27 -6.34
C PHE A 140 -4.29 -8.62 -5.42
N ILE A 141 -5.50 -8.17 -5.75
CA ILE A 141 -6.70 -8.46 -4.95
C ILE A 141 -7.03 -9.95 -4.96
N GLN A 142 -7.00 -10.62 -6.11
CA GLN A 142 -7.29 -12.05 -6.19
C GLN A 142 -6.26 -12.89 -5.45
N ASP A 143 -4.98 -12.56 -5.57
CA ASP A 143 -3.92 -13.28 -4.86
C ASP A 143 -4.00 -13.03 -3.35
N GLY A 144 -4.31 -11.81 -2.92
CA GLY A 144 -4.56 -11.52 -1.51
C GLY A 144 -5.75 -12.32 -0.95
N MET A 145 -6.84 -12.45 -1.71
CA MET A 145 -8.00 -13.25 -1.30
C MET A 145 -7.67 -14.73 -1.10
N LYS A 146 -6.80 -15.32 -1.93
CA LYS A 146 -6.32 -16.70 -1.76
C LYS A 146 -5.51 -16.89 -0.46
N ASN A 147 -4.94 -15.80 0.07
CA ASN A 147 -4.11 -15.76 1.27
C ASN A 147 -4.86 -15.25 2.51
N PHE A 148 -6.18 -15.16 2.46
CA PHE A 148 -6.97 -14.73 3.60
C PHE A 148 -6.91 -15.72 4.76
N THR A 149 -6.80 -15.19 5.97
CA THR A 149 -6.90 -15.93 7.23
C THR A 149 -8.03 -15.36 8.08
N GLY A 150 -8.58 -16.16 8.99
CA GLY A 150 -9.68 -15.78 9.88
C GLY A 150 -11.01 -16.39 9.47
N THR A 151 -12.08 -16.04 10.22
CA THR A 151 -13.42 -16.55 9.99
C THR A 151 -14.14 -15.81 8.85
N ALA A 152 -15.11 -16.48 8.23
CA ALA A 152 -15.93 -15.88 7.17
C ALA A 152 -16.52 -14.52 7.60
N GLY A 153 -16.40 -13.52 6.73
CA GLY A 153 -16.84 -12.15 7.00
C GLY A 153 -15.87 -11.28 7.81
N GLN A 154 -14.83 -11.88 8.40
CA GLN A 154 -13.77 -11.17 9.14
C GLN A 154 -12.36 -11.66 8.75
N GLN A 155 -12.20 -12.06 7.52
CA GLN A 155 -10.91 -12.50 6.99
C GLN A 155 -9.99 -11.30 6.74
N ARG A 156 -8.68 -11.57 6.81
CA ARG A 156 -7.64 -10.56 6.63
C ARG A 156 -6.52 -11.09 5.77
N VAL A 157 -5.96 -10.23 4.93
CA VAL A 157 -4.69 -10.50 4.27
C VAL A 157 -3.55 -10.25 5.27
N GLY A 158 -2.63 -11.21 5.36
CA GLY A 158 -1.49 -11.15 6.29
C GLY A 158 -0.38 -10.21 5.80
N LYS A 159 0.46 -9.75 6.74
CA LYS A 159 1.66 -8.96 6.42
C LYS A 159 2.61 -9.72 5.50
N ASP A 160 2.73 -11.04 5.69
CA ASP A 160 3.65 -11.88 4.91
C ASP A 160 3.27 -11.92 3.42
N PHE A 161 1.96 -11.93 3.10
CA PHE A 161 1.51 -11.77 1.73
C PHE A 161 2.03 -10.46 1.12
N ILE A 162 1.82 -9.34 1.83
CA ILE A 162 2.28 -8.02 1.35
C ILE A 162 3.80 -8.01 1.18
N SER A 163 4.55 -8.51 2.18
CA SER A 163 6.02 -8.50 2.17
C SER A 163 6.61 -9.33 1.04
N ASN A 164 6.02 -10.49 0.76
CA ASN A 164 6.52 -11.44 -0.24
C ASN A 164 5.96 -11.20 -1.65
N TYR A 165 5.02 -10.27 -1.81
CA TYR A 165 4.41 -10.02 -3.11
C TYR A 165 5.44 -9.45 -4.08
N LEU A 166 5.65 -10.15 -5.22
CA LEU A 166 6.51 -9.71 -6.31
C LEU A 166 5.84 -8.61 -7.11
N VAL A 167 6.55 -7.52 -7.34
CA VAL A 167 6.11 -6.40 -8.17
C VAL A 167 7.14 -6.10 -9.25
N PRO A 168 6.69 -5.75 -10.46
CA PRO A 168 7.59 -5.23 -11.48
C PRO A 168 8.00 -3.80 -11.13
N LEU A 169 9.28 -3.50 -11.18
CA LEU A 169 9.84 -2.19 -10.85
C LEU A 169 10.43 -1.53 -12.09
N PRO A 170 9.69 -0.65 -12.77
CA PRO A 170 10.21 0.17 -13.87
C PRO A 170 11.11 1.31 -13.35
N PRO A 171 11.91 1.93 -14.23
CA PRO A 171 12.53 3.22 -13.94
C PRO A 171 11.49 4.27 -13.52
N ILE A 172 11.88 5.21 -12.64
CA ILE A 172 10.95 6.17 -12.00
C ILE A 172 10.09 6.97 -13.00
N GLU A 173 10.69 7.39 -14.13
CA GLU A 173 9.94 8.14 -15.14
C GLU A 173 8.91 7.26 -15.87
N GLU A 174 9.14 5.97 -15.94
CA GLU A 174 8.18 5.04 -16.50
C GLU A 174 7.05 4.73 -15.51
N GLN A 175 7.35 4.61 -14.20
CA GLN A 175 6.32 4.54 -13.17
C GLN A 175 5.32 5.71 -13.28
N LYS A 176 5.83 6.94 -13.45
CA LYS A 176 5.01 8.15 -13.62
C LYS A 176 4.14 8.08 -14.88
N ARG A 177 4.71 7.66 -16.03
CA ARG A 177 3.97 7.51 -17.29
C ARG A 177 2.86 6.46 -17.20
N ILE A 178 3.13 5.32 -16.54
CA ILE A 178 2.16 4.27 -16.31
C ILE A 178 0.98 4.80 -15.50
N VAL A 179 1.24 5.48 -14.39
CA VAL A 179 0.19 6.06 -13.54
C VAL A 179 -0.63 7.10 -14.29
N GLN A 180 0.03 8.00 -15.02
CA GLN A 180 -0.66 9.01 -15.83
C GLN A 180 -1.59 8.36 -16.86
N ARG A 181 -1.11 7.32 -17.55
CA ARG A 181 -1.93 6.60 -18.54
C ARG A 181 -3.09 5.85 -17.90
N ALA A 182 -2.85 5.20 -16.76
CA ALA A 182 -3.90 4.48 -16.04
C ALA A 182 -4.99 5.43 -15.54
N ASN A 183 -4.61 6.57 -14.95
CA ASN A 183 -5.58 7.57 -14.48
C ASN A 183 -6.43 8.11 -15.63
N PHE A 184 -5.82 8.40 -16.78
CA PHE A 184 -6.57 8.83 -17.97
C PHE A 184 -7.64 7.80 -18.40
N VAL A 185 -7.28 6.50 -18.37
CA VAL A 185 -8.24 5.44 -18.73
C VAL A 185 -9.34 5.31 -17.68
N ILE A 186 -8.99 5.33 -16.39
CA ILE A 186 -9.96 5.24 -15.28
C ILE A 186 -10.97 6.39 -15.36
N GLU A 187 -10.49 7.64 -15.47
CA GLU A 187 -11.34 8.82 -15.60
C GLU A 187 -12.25 8.76 -16.83
N SER A 188 -11.74 8.20 -17.94
CA SER A 188 -12.54 8.04 -19.16
C SER A 188 -13.65 6.99 -19.00
N CYS A 189 -13.47 5.99 -18.13
CA CYS A 189 -14.49 4.98 -17.84
C CYS A 189 -15.57 5.49 -16.87
N ASP A 190 -15.24 6.42 -15.97
CA ASP A 190 -16.18 7.00 -15.01
C ASP A 190 -17.17 8.00 -15.66
N ILE A 191 -16.95 8.37 -16.93
CA ILE A 191 -17.82 9.28 -17.72
C ILE A 191 -18.95 8.51 -18.46
N LEU A 192 -18.89 7.17 -18.51
CA LEU A 192 -19.86 6.31 -19.17
C LEU A 192 -20.89 5.74 -18.19
#